data_d90422f05d7c144c0ee3806de50adb92
#
_entry.id   d90422f05d7c144c0ee3806de50adb92
#
_cell.length_a   1.000
_cell.length_b   1.000
_cell.length_c   1.000
_cell.angle_alpha   90.00
_cell.angle_beta   90.00
_cell.angle_gamma   90.00
#
_symmetry.space_group_name_H-M   'P 1'
#
loop_
_entity.id
_entity.type
_entity.pdbx_description
1 polymer ?
#
loop_
_entity_poly.entity_id
_entity_poly.type
_entity_poly.pdbx_seq_one_letter_code
_entity_poly.pdbx_strand_id
1 'polypeptide(L)'
;MTKISFQGERGAYSEMAALAYFESDADHGTSTEFVTCHTFHDALISTENGISKYTVLPIENSIQGSVSESYDALYDTELTAIGEIYQKIDHCLIGKGEAEKIKTVYSHPQALGQCSNFIEKKSLKTIPTYDTAGSAAIILSLIHI
;
A
#
# COMPACT_ATOMS: atom_id res chain seq x y z
N MET A 1 4.70 4.46 -22.57
CA MET A 1 3.86 4.22 -21.39
C MET A 1 4.60 3.28 -20.47
N THR A 2 4.95 3.72 -19.28
CA THR A 2 5.74 2.93 -18.31
C THR A 2 4.79 2.21 -17.36
N LYS A 3 4.90 0.88 -17.26
CA LYS A 3 4.12 0.06 -16.32
C LYS A 3 4.91 -0.15 -15.04
N ILE A 4 4.26 0.03 -13.89
CA ILE A 4 4.84 -0.13 -12.56
C ILE A 4 3.95 -1.05 -11.75
N SER A 5 4.51 -2.13 -11.22
CA SER A 5 3.81 -3.05 -10.33
C SER A 5 4.02 -2.68 -8.86
N PHE A 6 3.02 -2.94 -8.04
CA PHE A 6 3.09 -2.81 -6.58
C PHE A 6 2.05 -3.73 -5.91
N GLN A 7 2.29 -4.09 -4.66
CA GLN A 7 1.32 -4.83 -3.86
C GLN A 7 0.25 -3.89 -3.30
N GLY A 8 -1.00 -4.29 -3.38
CA GLY A 8 -2.17 -3.59 -2.85
C GLY A 8 -3.10 -3.07 -3.94
N GLU A 9 -4.06 -2.25 -3.54
CA GLU A 9 -5.08 -1.67 -4.40
C GLU A 9 -4.72 -0.24 -4.82
N ARG A 10 -5.44 0.29 -5.81
CA ARG A 10 -5.33 1.68 -6.23
C ARG A 10 -5.60 2.62 -5.05
N GLY A 11 -4.78 3.63 -4.90
CA GLY A 11 -4.80 4.55 -3.75
C GLY A 11 -3.90 4.10 -2.58
N ALA A 12 -3.16 3.00 -2.70
CA ALA A 12 -2.17 2.57 -1.71
C ALA A 12 -0.97 3.52 -1.64
N TYR A 13 -0.25 3.55 -0.51
CA TYR A 13 0.97 4.34 -0.36
C TYR A 13 2.06 3.93 -1.35
N SER A 14 2.12 2.66 -1.75
CA SER A 14 3.05 2.20 -2.78
C SER A 14 2.78 2.84 -4.15
N GLU A 15 1.51 3.07 -4.52
CA GLU A 15 1.16 3.81 -5.73
C GLU A 15 1.59 5.29 -5.61
N MET A 16 1.35 5.92 -4.45
CA MET A 16 1.77 7.31 -4.21
C MET A 16 3.30 7.45 -4.28
N ALA A 17 4.03 6.50 -3.70
CA ALA A 17 5.49 6.45 -3.77
C ALA A 17 5.98 6.29 -5.21
N ALA A 18 5.35 5.40 -5.98
CA ALA A 18 5.67 5.22 -7.39
C ALA A 18 5.44 6.50 -8.21
N LEU A 19 4.30 7.17 -8.01
CA LEU A 19 4.01 8.46 -8.65
C LEU A 19 5.08 9.48 -8.31
N ALA A 20 5.38 9.68 -7.03
CA ALA A 20 6.35 10.68 -6.59
C ALA A 20 7.77 10.39 -7.11
N TYR A 21 8.18 9.11 -7.20
CA TYR A 21 9.49 8.76 -7.73
C TYR A 21 9.61 9.01 -9.24
N PHE A 22 8.63 8.58 -10.03
CA PHE A 22 8.69 8.65 -11.48
C PHE A 22 8.21 9.98 -12.09
N GLU A 23 7.38 10.77 -11.36
CA GLU A 23 7.02 12.13 -11.78
C GLU A 23 8.13 13.15 -11.53
N SER A 24 9.02 12.90 -10.56
CA SER A 24 10.17 13.77 -10.29
C SER A 24 11.27 13.66 -11.37
N ASP A 25 11.26 12.60 -12.17
CA ASP A 25 12.21 12.38 -13.25
C ASP A 25 11.67 13.02 -14.55
N ALA A 26 12.10 14.26 -14.82
CA ALA A 26 11.68 15.07 -15.98
C ALA A 26 11.96 14.40 -17.36
N ASP A 27 12.73 13.30 -17.38
CA ASP A 27 13.02 12.52 -18.59
C ASP A 27 11.91 11.49 -18.93
N HIS A 28 10.93 11.28 -18.05
CA HIS A 28 9.90 10.26 -18.24
C HIS A 28 8.54 10.85 -18.68
N GLY A 29 8.50 11.77 -19.61
CA GLY A 29 7.27 12.33 -20.23
C GLY A 29 6.28 11.30 -20.80
N THR A 30 6.29 10.07 -20.27
CA THR A 30 5.42 8.95 -20.63
C THR A 30 4.37 8.71 -19.54
N SER A 31 3.11 8.58 -19.93
CA SER A 31 2.02 8.20 -19.02
C SER A 31 2.37 6.92 -18.26
N THR A 32 2.18 6.93 -16.93
CA THR A 32 2.40 5.78 -16.06
C THR A 32 1.12 4.93 -15.96
N GLU A 33 1.26 3.62 -16.10
CA GLU A 33 0.21 2.63 -15.85
C GLU A 33 0.59 1.79 -14.63
N PHE A 34 -0.35 1.54 -13.74
CA PHE A 34 -0.12 0.77 -12.52
C PHE A 34 -0.70 -0.63 -12.64
N VAL A 35 0.09 -1.62 -12.20
CA VAL A 35 -0.27 -3.03 -12.10
C VAL A 35 -0.38 -3.38 -10.62
N THR A 36 -1.61 -3.55 -10.12
CA THR A 36 -1.87 -3.97 -8.74
C THR A 36 -1.64 -5.47 -8.59
N CYS A 37 -0.98 -5.88 -7.50
CA CYS A 37 -0.65 -7.26 -7.21
C CYS A 37 -1.10 -7.63 -5.78
N HIS A 38 -1.42 -8.90 -5.55
CA HIS A 38 -1.87 -9.35 -4.23
C HIS A 38 -0.73 -9.49 -3.24
N THR A 39 0.44 -9.90 -3.70
CA THR A 39 1.64 -10.10 -2.87
C THR A 39 2.83 -9.30 -3.41
N PHE A 40 3.86 -9.12 -2.58
CA PHE A 40 5.13 -8.52 -3.02
C PHE A 40 5.83 -9.41 -4.06
N HIS A 41 5.74 -10.73 -3.88
CA HIS A 41 6.27 -11.69 -4.84
C HIS A 41 5.60 -11.55 -6.21
N ASP A 42 4.26 -11.45 -6.29
CA ASP A 42 3.55 -11.24 -7.55
C ASP A 42 3.98 -9.95 -8.25
N ALA A 43 4.24 -8.89 -7.47
CA ALA A 43 4.71 -7.62 -8.01
C ALA A 43 6.09 -7.75 -8.66
N LEU A 44 7.03 -8.48 -8.03
CA LEU A 44 8.35 -8.75 -8.58
C LEU A 44 8.27 -9.64 -9.82
N ILE A 45 7.51 -10.72 -9.78
CA ILE A 45 7.27 -11.62 -10.92
C ILE A 45 6.66 -10.87 -12.11
N SER A 46 5.80 -9.88 -11.86
CA SER A 46 5.27 -9.00 -12.91
C SER A 46 6.40 -8.28 -13.68
N THR A 47 7.45 -7.85 -12.98
CA THR A 47 8.59 -7.18 -13.60
C THR A 47 9.55 -8.19 -14.26
N GLU A 48 9.82 -9.32 -13.64
CA GLU A 48 10.65 -10.38 -14.24
C GLU A 48 10.08 -10.89 -15.55
N ASN A 49 8.75 -11.04 -15.62
CA ASN A 49 8.05 -11.48 -16.83
C ASN A 49 7.81 -10.34 -17.86
N GLY A 50 8.29 -9.12 -17.60
CA GLY A 50 8.14 -7.99 -18.50
C GLY A 50 6.72 -7.42 -18.63
N ILE A 51 5.80 -7.79 -17.71
CA ILE A 51 4.44 -7.22 -17.63
C ILE A 51 4.53 -5.77 -17.16
N SER A 52 5.38 -5.49 -16.16
CA SER A 52 5.77 -4.16 -15.72
C SER A 52 7.26 -3.91 -15.96
N LYS A 53 7.65 -2.65 -16.05
CA LYS A 53 9.06 -2.26 -16.20
C LYS A 53 9.76 -2.12 -14.85
N TYR A 54 9.02 -1.72 -13.84
CA TYR A 54 9.50 -1.50 -12.48
C TYR A 54 8.53 -2.07 -11.46
N THR A 55 9.06 -2.41 -10.28
CA THR A 55 8.29 -2.76 -9.08
C THR A 55 8.62 -1.80 -7.96
N VAL A 56 7.61 -1.34 -7.22
CA VAL A 56 7.79 -0.57 -5.98
C VAL A 56 7.43 -1.45 -4.79
N LEU A 57 8.37 -1.58 -3.86
CA LEU A 57 8.22 -2.37 -2.63
C LEU A 57 8.46 -1.50 -1.39
N PRO A 58 7.63 -1.63 -0.34
CA PRO A 58 7.94 -1.07 0.96
C PRO A 58 9.04 -1.92 1.62
N ILE A 59 10.14 -1.32 1.99
CA ILE A 59 11.28 -2.01 2.62
C ILE A 59 11.31 -1.81 4.12
N GLU A 60 10.96 -0.60 4.57
CA GLU A 60 11.00 -0.23 5.97
C GLU A 60 9.89 0.76 6.32
N ASN A 61 9.40 0.66 7.55
CA ASN A 61 8.48 1.61 8.14
C ASN A 61 9.07 2.12 9.46
N SER A 62 9.07 3.43 9.67
CA SER A 62 9.69 4.09 10.84
C SER A 62 9.10 3.67 12.20
N ILE A 63 7.89 3.10 12.21
CA ILE A 63 7.21 2.66 13.45
C ILE A 63 7.39 1.16 13.67
N GLN A 64 7.30 0.35 12.62
CA GLN A 64 7.32 -1.12 12.72
C GLN A 64 8.64 -1.74 12.25
N GLY A 65 9.55 -0.94 11.70
CA GLY A 65 10.84 -1.43 11.19
C GLY A 65 10.72 -2.10 9.83
N SER A 66 11.57 -3.08 9.59
CA SER A 66 11.72 -3.76 8.31
C SER A 66 10.48 -4.56 7.90
N VAL A 67 10.15 -4.52 6.62
CA VAL A 67 9.08 -5.33 6.01
C VAL A 67 9.67 -6.66 5.55
N SER A 68 9.68 -7.67 6.44
CA SER A 68 10.34 -8.96 6.20
C SER A 68 9.89 -9.63 4.91
N GLU A 69 8.58 -9.60 4.61
CA GLU A 69 8.03 -10.19 3.38
C GLU A 69 8.64 -9.58 2.10
N SER A 70 8.96 -8.29 2.11
CA SER A 70 9.63 -7.64 0.97
C SER A 70 11.07 -8.10 0.82
N TYR A 71 11.79 -8.28 1.92
CA TYR A 71 13.15 -8.81 1.88
C TYR A 71 13.18 -10.26 1.42
N ASP A 72 12.26 -11.09 1.92
CA ASP A 72 12.16 -12.50 1.50
C ASP A 72 11.85 -12.58 -0.01
N ALA A 73 10.91 -11.78 -0.49
CA ALA A 73 10.58 -11.74 -1.91
C ALA A 73 11.74 -11.23 -2.78
N LEU A 74 12.53 -10.25 -2.29
CA LEU A 74 13.72 -9.74 -2.99
C LEU A 74 14.85 -10.75 -3.04
N TYR A 75 14.98 -11.61 -2.03
CA TYR A 75 16.03 -12.63 -1.99
C TYR A 75 15.88 -13.66 -3.11
N ASP A 76 14.65 -13.94 -3.51
CA ASP A 76 14.31 -14.94 -4.53
C ASP A 76 14.25 -14.37 -5.96
N THR A 77 14.62 -13.11 -6.18
CA THR A 77 14.57 -12.46 -7.50
C THR A 77 15.96 -12.10 -8.04
N GLU A 78 16.10 -12.05 -9.36
CA GLU A 78 17.26 -11.53 -10.09
C GLU A 78 17.18 -9.99 -10.30
N LEU A 79 16.12 -9.33 -9.85
CA LEU A 79 15.93 -7.89 -10.04
C LEU A 79 16.90 -7.10 -9.16
N THR A 80 17.28 -5.91 -9.65
CA THR A 80 18.19 -5.00 -8.95
C THR A 80 17.45 -3.76 -8.49
N ALA A 81 17.66 -3.33 -7.24
CA ALA A 81 17.16 -2.06 -6.76
C ALA A 81 17.87 -0.89 -7.47
N ILE A 82 17.10 0.00 -8.07
CA ILE A 82 17.59 1.13 -8.87
C ILE A 82 17.44 2.48 -8.15
N GLY A 83 16.73 2.52 -7.05
CA GLY A 83 16.53 3.73 -6.27
C GLY A 83 15.65 3.51 -5.05
N GLU A 84 15.50 4.55 -4.26
CA GLU A 84 14.66 4.58 -3.06
C GLU A 84 13.86 5.87 -2.98
N ILE A 85 12.74 5.83 -2.28
CA ILE A 85 11.92 6.99 -1.97
C ILE A 85 11.35 6.89 -0.56
N TYR A 86 11.30 8.00 0.15
CA TYR A 86 10.64 8.13 1.45
C TYR A 86 9.23 8.68 1.26
N GLN A 87 8.24 7.82 1.51
CA GLN A 87 6.83 8.20 1.43
C GLN A 87 6.30 8.47 2.83
N LYS A 88 5.85 9.71 3.08
CA LYS A 88 5.17 10.04 4.34
C LYS A 88 3.84 9.27 4.43
N ILE A 89 3.61 8.64 5.58
CA ILE A 89 2.40 7.89 5.88
C ILE A 89 1.55 8.70 6.86
N ASP A 90 0.39 9.17 6.41
CA ASP A 90 -0.60 9.86 7.22
C ASP A 90 -1.91 9.05 7.15
N HIS A 91 -2.19 8.25 8.20
CA HIS A 91 -3.41 7.48 8.24
C HIS A 91 -4.64 8.36 8.50
N CYS A 92 -5.68 8.17 7.68
CA CYS A 92 -6.95 8.87 7.82
C CYS A 92 -8.06 7.89 8.22
N LEU A 93 -8.91 8.27 9.18
CA LEU A 93 -10.14 7.55 9.45
C LEU A 93 -11.18 7.94 8.40
N ILE A 94 -11.56 6.97 7.56
CA ILE A 94 -12.55 7.16 6.50
C ILE A 94 -13.81 6.40 6.89
N GLY A 95 -14.96 7.07 6.78
CA GLY A 95 -16.24 6.45 7.09
C GLY A 95 -17.41 7.26 6.55
N LYS A 96 -18.61 6.68 6.61
CA LYS A 96 -19.86 7.37 6.26
C LYS A 96 -20.61 7.77 7.54
N GLY A 97 -21.00 9.04 7.63
CA GLY A 97 -21.73 9.59 8.76
C GLY A 97 -20.83 10.29 9.78
N GLU A 98 -21.33 10.39 11.02
CA GLU A 98 -20.66 11.12 12.10
C GLU A 98 -19.53 10.29 12.71
N ALA A 99 -18.35 10.89 12.88
CA ALA A 99 -17.15 10.21 13.39
C ALA A 99 -17.35 9.58 14.78
N GLU A 100 -18.21 10.20 15.60
CA GLU A 100 -18.54 9.76 16.97
C GLU A 100 -19.35 8.46 16.99
N LYS A 101 -20.04 8.14 15.90
CA LYS A 101 -20.85 6.92 15.77
C LYS A 101 -20.06 5.72 15.24
N ILE A 102 -18.83 5.93 14.82
CA ILE A 102 -17.95 4.84 14.34
C ILE A 102 -17.57 3.95 15.53
N LYS A 103 -17.80 2.65 15.41
CA LYS A 103 -17.50 1.64 16.45
C LYS A 103 -16.49 0.60 15.99
N THR A 104 -16.35 0.43 14.68
CA THR A 104 -15.49 -0.61 14.08
C THR A 104 -14.65 -0.01 12.99
N VAL A 105 -13.37 -0.39 12.95
CA VAL A 105 -12.41 -0.01 11.90
C VAL A 105 -11.87 -1.24 11.21
N TYR A 106 -11.71 -1.14 9.90
CA TYR A 106 -11.17 -2.17 9.01
C TYR A 106 -9.87 -1.66 8.41
N SER A 107 -8.80 -2.41 8.48
CA SER A 107 -7.55 -2.11 7.79
C SER A 107 -6.58 -3.29 7.84
N HIS A 108 -5.46 -3.17 7.12
CA HIS A 108 -4.36 -4.11 7.24
C HIS A 108 -3.81 -4.11 8.70
N PRO A 109 -3.39 -5.26 9.25
CA PRO A 109 -2.88 -5.37 10.63
C PRO A 109 -1.79 -4.35 10.96
N GLN A 110 -0.90 -4.06 10.01
CA GLN A 110 0.18 -3.09 10.17
C GLN A 110 -0.37 -1.67 10.40
N ALA A 111 -1.35 -1.22 9.62
CA ALA A 111 -1.97 0.09 9.79
C ALA A 111 -2.76 0.18 11.10
N LEU A 112 -3.45 -0.90 11.49
CA LEU A 112 -4.13 -0.98 12.80
C LEU A 112 -3.13 -0.86 13.95
N GLY A 113 -1.98 -1.52 13.86
CA GLY A 113 -0.90 -1.42 14.85
C GLY A 113 -0.35 0.00 14.97
N GLN A 114 -0.11 0.68 13.85
CA GLN A 114 0.36 2.07 13.83
C GLN A 114 -0.65 3.05 14.43
N CYS A 115 -1.96 2.74 14.35
CA CYS A 115 -3.04 3.55 14.88
C CYS A 115 -3.53 3.10 16.28
N SER A 116 -2.85 2.16 16.96
CA SER A 116 -3.30 1.53 18.21
C SER A 116 -3.73 2.54 19.28
N ASN A 117 -2.91 3.56 19.54
CA ASN A 117 -3.25 4.60 20.52
C ASN A 117 -4.55 5.34 20.21
N PHE A 118 -4.83 5.62 18.95
CA PHE A 118 -6.07 6.25 18.52
C PHE A 118 -7.27 5.30 18.69
N ILE A 119 -7.08 4.04 18.29
CA ILE A 119 -8.09 2.98 18.37
C ILE A 119 -8.51 2.75 19.81
N GLU A 120 -7.53 2.62 20.73
CA GLU A 120 -7.78 2.46 22.17
C GLU A 120 -8.50 3.68 22.77
N LYS A 121 -7.99 4.89 22.49
CA LYS A 121 -8.59 6.14 22.99
C LYS A 121 -10.06 6.30 22.58
N LYS A 122 -10.42 5.81 21.40
CA LYS A 122 -11.79 5.85 20.87
C LYS A 122 -12.60 4.59 21.15
N SER A 123 -12.00 3.58 21.80
CA SER A 123 -12.61 2.28 22.09
C SER A 123 -13.20 1.60 20.85
N LEU A 124 -12.46 1.66 19.73
CA LEU A 124 -12.90 1.10 18.46
C LEU A 124 -12.58 -0.40 18.39
N LYS A 125 -13.50 -1.18 17.84
CA LYS A 125 -13.26 -2.59 17.48
C LYS A 125 -12.47 -2.65 16.16
N THR A 126 -11.46 -3.51 16.09
CA THR A 126 -10.65 -3.71 14.88
C THR A 126 -11.07 -4.97 14.15
N ILE A 127 -11.10 -4.91 12.83
CA ILE A 127 -11.25 -6.07 11.93
C ILE A 127 -10.13 -6.01 10.90
N PRO A 128 -9.19 -6.98 10.95
CA PRO A 128 -8.09 -7.01 10.00
C PRO A 128 -8.58 -7.38 8.60
N THR A 129 -7.99 -6.75 7.60
CA THR A 129 -8.21 -6.98 6.17
C THR A 129 -6.86 -7.15 5.47
N TYR A 130 -6.88 -7.62 4.23
CA TYR A 130 -5.65 -7.88 3.48
C TYR A 130 -4.92 -6.60 3.03
N ASP A 131 -5.65 -5.49 2.89
CA ASP A 131 -5.10 -4.21 2.40
C ASP A 131 -5.82 -3.00 3.02
N THR A 132 -5.09 -1.90 3.20
CA THR A 132 -5.61 -0.66 3.79
C THR A 132 -6.53 0.08 2.82
N ALA A 133 -6.12 0.26 1.57
CA ALA A 133 -6.91 0.98 0.56
C ALA A 133 -8.16 0.16 0.16
N GLY A 134 -8.01 -1.16 -0.01
CA GLY A 134 -9.11 -2.07 -0.30
C GLY A 134 -10.18 -2.14 0.79
N SER A 135 -9.83 -1.82 2.05
CA SER A 135 -10.80 -1.72 3.15
C SER A 135 -11.90 -0.70 2.89
N ALA A 136 -11.62 0.36 2.13
CA ALA A 136 -12.63 1.35 1.75
C ALA A 136 -13.72 0.73 0.86
N ALA A 137 -13.36 -0.15 -0.08
CA ALA A 137 -14.30 -0.88 -0.91
C ALA A 137 -15.18 -1.82 -0.10
N ILE A 138 -14.61 -2.50 0.92
CA ILE A 138 -15.35 -3.37 1.84
C ILE A 138 -16.42 -2.56 2.59
N ILE A 139 -16.06 -1.41 3.16
CA ILE A 139 -17.00 -0.54 3.89
C ILE A 139 -18.13 -0.08 2.97
N LEU A 140 -17.81 0.33 1.74
CA LEU A 140 -18.80 0.76 0.76
C LEU A 140 -19.77 -0.39 0.42
N SER A 141 -19.30 -1.62 0.29
CA SER A 141 -20.15 -2.78 0.04
C SER A 141 -21.09 -3.11 1.20
N LEU A 142 -20.64 -2.94 2.45
CA LEU A 142 -21.44 -3.20 3.64
C LEU A 142 -22.56 -2.17 3.87
N ILE A 143 -22.47 -0.99 3.25
CA ILE A 143 -23.49 0.07 3.39
C ILE A 143 -24.74 -0.21 2.52
N HIS A 144 -24.66 -1.13 1.58
CA HIS A 144 -25.74 -1.50 0.65
C HIS A 144 -26.54 -2.73 1.08
N ILE A 145 -26.33 -3.26 2.30
CA ILE A 145 -27.08 -4.39 2.86
C ILE A 145 -28.17 -3.89 3.80
#